data_b35519d81f2bc7cca245256ef7bc585e
#
_entry.id   b35519d81f2bc7cca245256ef7bc585e
#
_cell.length_a   1.000
_cell.length_b   1.000
_cell.length_c   1.000
_cell.angle_alpha   90.00
_cell.angle_beta   90.00
_cell.angle_gamma   90.00
#
_symmetry.space_group_name_H-M   'P 1'
#
loop_
_entity.id
_entity.type
_entity.pdbx_description
1 polymer ?
#
loop_
_entity_poly.entity_id
_entity_poly.type
_entity_poly.pdbx_seq_one_letter_code
_entity_poly.pdbx_strand_id
1 'polypeptide(L)'
;MRSTTAKFVHTVMLAGLLLCSNAWSATLERPDADMRQALISAINSSDSFVDRFDAEVWLTDMSTRLGSRVDNPEERLTILRKVHYEARRANLDPQLVLALISVESNFDRFAISSAGAQGLMQIMPFWLDEIGKPEDNLFDIETNLRFGCTILSLYLEREKGDMHRALARYNGSVGEHWYPRRVYTSLRKRWYQQ
;
A
#
# COMPACT_ATOMS: atom_id res chain seq x y z
N MET A 1 -27.80 37.44 71.70
CA MET A 1 -26.43 36.91 71.53
C MET A 1 -26.50 35.42 71.24
N ARG A 2 -26.27 34.98 70.03
CA ARG A 2 -25.77 33.70 69.62
C ARG A 2 -25.69 33.68 68.06
N SER A 3 -24.47 33.81 67.54
CA SER A 3 -24.12 33.71 66.18
C SER A 3 -24.27 32.25 65.67
N THR A 4 -24.91 32.04 64.51
CA THR A 4 -24.96 30.76 63.87
C THR A 4 -24.32 30.93 62.48
N THR A 5 -23.08 30.46 62.37
CA THR A 5 -22.29 30.41 61.14
C THR A 5 -22.85 29.29 60.27
N ALA A 6 -23.35 29.64 59.07
CA ALA A 6 -23.74 28.69 58.04
C ALA A 6 -22.48 28.28 57.25
N LYS A 7 -22.18 26.97 57.25
CA LYS A 7 -21.13 26.36 56.44
C LYS A 7 -21.67 26.11 55.03
N PHE A 8 -21.14 26.84 54.05
CA PHE A 8 -21.36 26.56 52.62
C PHE A 8 -20.53 25.34 52.21
N VAL A 9 -21.21 24.24 51.90
CA VAL A 9 -20.58 23.07 51.28
C VAL A 9 -20.60 23.29 49.78
N HIS A 10 -19.42 23.50 49.18
CA HIS A 10 -19.23 23.53 47.72
C HIS A 10 -19.12 22.09 47.21
N THR A 11 -20.18 21.61 46.58
CA THR A 11 -20.16 20.35 45.82
C THR A 11 -19.51 20.65 44.45
N VAL A 12 -18.28 20.22 44.29
CA VAL A 12 -17.60 20.25 43.00
C VAL A 12 -18.12 19.08 42.17
N MET A 13 -18.93 19.37 41.16
CA MET A 13 -19.42 18.41 40.17
C MET A 13 -18.29 18.20 39.13
N LEU A 14 -17.60 17.07 39.23
CA LEU A 14 -16.61 16.63 38.29
C LEU A 14 -17.33 16.09 37.04
N ALA A 15 -17.51 16.92 36.01
CA ALA A 15 -18.01 16.50 34.70
C ALA A 15 -16.91 15.72 33.98
N GLY A 16 -17.01 14.40 34.04
CA GLY A 16 -16.14 13.52 33.23
C GLY A 16 -16.46 13.67 31.75
N LEU A 17 -15.57 14.34 30.99
CA LEU A 17 -15.57 14.29 29.53
C LEU A 17 -15.17 12.88 29.12
N LEU A 18 -16.12 12.04 28.75
CA LEU A 18 -15.92 10.83 27.98
C LEU A 18 -15.53 11.25 26.54
N LEU A 19 -14.23 11.32 26.27
CA LEU A 19 -13.71 11.37 24.93
C LEU A 19 -14.00 10.02 24.27
N CYS A 20 -15.12 9.94 23.55
CA CYS A 20 -15.36 8.86 22.59
C CYS A 20 -14.30 9.00 21.48
N SER A 21 -13.21 8.25 21.62
CA SER A 21 -12.29 7.99 20.52
C SER A 21 -13.06 7.19 19.47
N ASN A 22 -13.63 7.87 18.47
CA ASN A 22 -14.08 7.22 17.25
C ASN A 22 -12.83 6.68 16.55
N ALA A 23 -12.47 5.46 16.87
CA ALA A 23 -11.57 4.67 16.04
C ALA A 23 -12.31 4.47 14.70
N TRP A 24 -11.98 5.29 13.70
CA TRP A 24 -12.33 5.02 12.33
C TRP A 24 -11.58 3.75 11.91
N SER A 25 -12.24 2.59 12.10
CA SER A 25 -11.91 1.40 11.34
C SER A 25 -12.18 1.76 9.88
N ALA A 26 -11.12 2.04 9.11
CA ALA A 26 -11.22 2.09 7.67
C ALA A 26 -11.71 0.70 7.23
N THR A 27 -12.98 0.60 6.90
CA THR A 27 -13.58 -0.63 6.35
C THR A 27 -13.00 -0.78 4.96
N LEU A 28 -11.99 -1.66 4.81
CA LEU A 28 -11.50 -2.09 3.50
C LEU A 28 -12.66 -2.75 2.78
N GLU A 29 -13.21 -2.03 1.80
CA GLU A 29 -14.35 -2.48 1.02
C GLU A 29 -13.93 -3.67 0.16
N ARG A 30 -14.58 -4.82 0.36
CA ARG A 30 -14.34 -6.01 -0.47
C ARG A 30 -14.75 -5.73 -1.92
N PRO A 31 -14.02 -6.31 -2.92
CA PRO A 31 -14.36 -6.14 -4.31
C PRO A 31 -15.73 -6.73 -4.63
N ASP A 32 -16.50 -6.03 -5.47
CA ASP A 32 -17.69 -6.58 -6.07
C ASP A 32 -17.36 -7.69 -7.10
N ALA A 33 -18.38 -8.34 -7.66
CA ALA A 33 -18.19 -9.47 -8.56
C ALA A 33 -17.46 -9.11 -9.86
N ASP A 34 -17.70 -7.92 -10.40
CA ASP A 34 -17.07 -7.45 -11.66
C ASP A 34 -15.60 -7.15 -11.43
N MET A 35 -15.28 -6.50 -10.32
CA MET A 35 -13.89 -6.24 -9.90
C MET A 35 -13.14 -7.55 -9.66
N ARG A 36 -13.77 -8.55 -9.04
CA ARG A 36 -13.16 -9.87 -8.82
C ARG A 36 -12.80 -10.56 -10.14
N GLN A 37 -13.70 -10.57 -11.11
CA GLN A 37 -13.45 -11.18 -12.43
C GLN A 37 -12.30 -10.47 -13.17
N ALA A 38 -12.26 -9.15 -13.16
CA ALA A 38 -11.16 -8.37 -13.74
C ALA A 38 -9.81 -8.70 -13.10
N LEU A 39 -9.77 -8.83 -11.76
CA LEU A 39 -8.58 -9.24 -11.00
C LEU A 39 -8.10 -10.64 -11.38
N ILE A 40 -8.99 -11.62 -11.43
CA ILE A 40 -8.65 -13.00 -11.81
C ILE A 40 -8.06 -13.05 -13.22
N SER A 41 -8.67 -12.34 -14.18
CA SER A 41 -8.19 -12.26 -15.56
C SER A 41 -6.79 -11.64 -15.64
N ALA A 42 -6.56 -10.54 -14.93
CA ALA A 42 -5.27 -9.84 -14.92
C ALA A 42 -4.14 -10.68 -14.30
N ILE A 43 -4.43 -11.44 -13.22
CA ILE A 43 -3.45 -12.31 -12.56
C ILE A 43 -3.01 -13.47 -13.48
N ASN A 44 -3.87 -13.94 -14.36
CA ASN A 44 -3.58 -15.08 -15.24
C ASN A 44 -2.88 -14.69 -16.57
N SER A 45 -2.72 -13.41 -16.89
CA SER A 45 -2.06 -12.94 -18.13
C SER A 45 -0.56 -12.71 -17.93
N SER A 46 0.31 -13.21 -18.85
CA SER A 46 1.76 -13.09 -18.75
C SER A 46 2.40 -12.57 -20.05
N ASP A 47 3.48 -11.81 -19.92
CA ASP A 47 4.57 -11.35 -20.81
C ASP A 47 4.65 -9.84 -21.04
N SER A 48 5.85 -9.21 -20.69
CA SER A 48 5.98 -7.76 -20.83
C SER A 48 7.36 -7.13 -20.94
N PHE A 49 8.40 -7.76 -21.48
CA PHE A 49 9.61 -7.00 -21.84
C PHE A 49 9.68 -6.81 -23.35
N VAL A 50 9.51 -5.58 -23.84
CA VAL A 50 9.57 -5.24 -25.27
C VAL A 50 10.99 -4.85 -25.71
N ASP A 51 11.81 -4.26 -24.82
CA ASP A 51 13.19 -3.90 -25.10
C ASP A 51 14.15 -4.34 -23.98
N ARG A 52 15.10 -5.21 -24.35
CA ARG A 52 16.11 -5.76 -23.43
C ARG A 52 17.11 -4.70 -22.97
N PHE A 53 17.43 -3.74 -23.81
CA PHE A 53 18.43 -2.71 -23.51
C PHE A 53 17.89 -1.69 -22.49
N ASP A 54 16.68 -1.22 -22.70
CA ASP A 54 15.99 -0.32 -21.76
C ASP A 54 15.82 -0.99 -20.39
N ALA A 55 15.48 -2.29 -20.39
CA ALA A 55 15.38 -3.07 -19.16
C ALA A 55 16.72 -3.15 -18.41
N GLU A 56 17.82 -3.34 -19.14
CA GLU A 56 19.15 -3.45 -18.56
C GLU A 56 19.61 -2.12 -17.93
N VAL A 57 19.39 -0.99 -18.62
CA VAL A 57 19.66 0.36 -18.11
C VAL A 57 18.82 0.65 -16.86
N TRP A 58 17.52 0.38 -16.94
CA TRP A 58 16.62 0.59 -15.82
C TRP A 58 16.99 -0.26 -14.58
N LEU A 59 17.29 -1.55 -14.78
CA LEU A 59 17.69 -2.45 -13.71
C LEU A 59 18.98 -1.99 -13.02
N THR A 60 19.96 -1.51 -13.80
CA THR A 60 21.23 -1.02 -13.25
C THR A 60 21.03 0.20 -12.36
N ASP A 61 20.28 1.21 -12.83
CA ASP A 61 19.98 2.42 -12.06
C ASP A 61 19.16 2.07 -10.81
N MET A 62 18.07 1.33 -10.95
CA MET A 62 17.21 0.99 -9.83
C MET A 62 17.89 0.07 -8.81
N SER A 63 18.78 -0.84 -9.27
CA SER A 63 19.57 -1.68 -8.37
C SER A 63 20.52 -0.86 -7.51
N THR A 64 21.16 0.15 -8.08
CA THR A 64 22.00 1.09 -7.32
C THR A 64 21.22 1.82 -6.25
N ARG A 65 20.03 2.32 -6.58
CA ARG A 65 19.14 3.06 -5.66
C ARG A 65 18.56 2.16 -4.56
N LEU A 66 18.32 0.88 -4.87
CA LEU A 66 17.75 -0.09 -3.92
C LEU A 66 18.81 -0.71 -3.01
N GLY A 67 20.10 -0.64 -3.33
CA GLY A 67 21.19 -1.30 -2.64
C GLY A 67 21.28 -1.01 -1.13
N SER A 68 20.82 0.16 -0.69
CA SER A 68 20.79 0.52 0.74
C SER A 68 19.63 -0.11 1.54
N ARG A 69 18.73 -0.87 0.93
CA ARG A 69 17.56 -1.48 1.56
C ARG A 69 17.51 -3.00 1.41
N VAL A 70 17.97 -3.50 0.28
CA VAL A 70 18.05 -4.94 -0.01
C VAL A 70 19.51 -5.27 -0.30
N ASP A 71 20.20 -5.80 0.70
CA ASP A 71 21.63 -6.08 0.63
C ASP A 71 21.95 -7.23 -0.33
N ASN A 72 21.08 -8.27 -0.37
CA ASN A 72 21.27 -9.41 -1.26
C ASN A 72 21.03 -9.00 -2.73
N PRO A 73 22.07 -9.08 -3.61
CA PRO A 73 21.94 -8.65 -5.01
C PRO A 73 20.95 -9.48 -5.83
N GLU A 74 20.81 -10.77 -5.55
CA GLU A 74 19.91 -11.67 -6.29
C GLU A 74 18.45 -11.36 -5.93
N GLU A 75 18.15 -11.19 -4.63
CA GLU A 75 16.82 -10.78 -4.18
C GLU A 75 16.46 -9.40 -4.74
N ARG A 76 17.40 -8.45 -4.70
CA ARG A 76 17.23 -7.11 -5.24
C ARG A 76 16.88 -7.12 -6.73
N LEU A 77 17.60 -7.89 -7.55
CA LEU A 77 17.30 -8.02 -8.98
C LEU A 77 15.98 -8.74 -9.21
N THR A 78 15.65 -9.73 -8.39
CA THR A 78 14.36 -10.43 -8.46
C THR A 78 13.21 -9.46 -8.20
N ILE A 79 13.28 -8.66 -7.12
CA ILE A 79 12.27 -7.63 -6.83
C ILE A 79 12.12 -6.66 -7.99
N LEU A 80 13.22 -6.11 -8.51
CA LEU A 80 13.18 -5.11 -9.57
C LEU A 80 12.60 -5.66 -10.89
N ARG A 81 12.99 -6.85 -11.31
CA ARG A 81 12.43 -7.50 -12.51
C ARG A 81 10.93 -7.74 -12.36
N LYS A 82 10.51 -8.25 -11.20
CA LYS A 82 9.09 -8.53 -10.95
C LYS A 82 8.28 -7.24 -10.79
N VAL A 83 8.84 -6.18 -10.19
CA VAL A 83 8.20 -4.86 -10.16
C VAL A 83 7.99 -4.31 -11.56
N HIS A 84 9.03 -4.33 -12.40
CA HIS A 84 8.93 -3.86 -13.79
C HIS A 84 7.88 -4.65 -14.55
N TYR A 85 7.91 -5.97 -14.45
CA TYR A 85 6.98 -6.88 -15.10
C TYR A 85 5.52 -6.61 -14.67
N GLU A 86 5.23 -6.66 -13.36
CA GLU A 86 3.87 -6.54 -12.86
C GLU A 86 3.28 -5.13 -13.01
N ALA A 87 4.12 -4.10 -12.89
CA ALA A 87 3.71 -2.73 -13.15
C ALA A 87 3.30 -2.55 -14.63
N ARG A 88 4.13 -3.00 -15.58
CA ARG A 88 3.82 -2.92 -17.01
C ARG A 88 2.56 -3.72 -17.37
N ARG A 89 2.43 -4.93 -16.84
CA ARG A 89 1.23 -5.76 -17.00
C ARG A 89 -0.04 -5.02 -16.53
N ALA A 90 0.06 -4.30 -15.42
CA ALA A 90 -1.04 -3.55 -14.82
C ALA A 90 -1.19 -2.10 -15.38
N ASN A 91 -0.42 -1.75 -16.42
CA ASN A 91 -0.38 -0.39 -17.00
C ASN A 91 -0.05 0.70 -15.96
N LEU A 92 0.90 0.39 -15.05
CA LEU A 92 1.41 1.30 -14.04
C LEU A 92 2.86 1.70 -14.36
N ASP A 93 3.29 2.84 -13.82
CA ASP A 93 4.70 3.25 -13.82
C ASP A 93 5.50 2.40 -12.82
N PRO A 94 6.54 1.66 -13.26
CA PRO A 94 7.38 0.88 -12.35
C PRO A 94 8.03 1.69 -11.23
N GLN A 95 8.43 2.95 -11.49
CA GLN A 95 9.00 3.83 -10.48
C GLN A 95 7.96 4.23 -9.42
N LEU A 96 6.70 4.41 -9.82
CA LEU A 96 5.61 4.64 -8.88
C LEU A 96 5.37 3.43 -7.97
N VAL A 97 5.45 2.22 -8.51
CA VAL A 97 5.33 0.97 -7.73
C VAL A 97 6.49 0.85 -6.74
N LEU A 98 7.74 1.14 -7.15
CA LEU A 98 8.89 1.19 -6.25
C LEU A 98 8.70 2.23 -5.12
N ALA A 99 8.13 3.40 -5.45
CA ALA A 99 7.83 4.43 -4.48
C ALA A 99 6.76 3.99 -3.46
N LEU A 100 5.75 3.25 -3.92
CA LEU A 100 4.72 2.66 -3.07
C LEU A 100 5.32 1.62 -2.13
N ILE A 101 6.10 0.66 -2.63
CA ILE A 101 6.78 -0.36 -1.82
C ILE A 101 7.68 0.29 -0.75
N SER A 102 8.37 1.40 -1.10
CA SER A 102 9.16 2.16 -0.11
C SER A 102 8.34 2.68 1.05
N VAL A 103 7.07 3.02 0.82
CA VAL A 103 6.15 3.55 1.83
C VAL A 103 5.52 2.42 2.64
N GLU A 104 5.17 1.32 1.99
CA GLU A 104 4.47 0.19 2.58
C GLU A 104 5.36 -0.66 3.49
N SER A 105 6.46 -1.15 2.95
CA SER A 105 7.32 -2.12 3.64
C SER A 105 8.79 -1.69 3.75
N ASN A 106 9.17 -0.59 3.11
CA ASN A 106 10.58 -0.25 2.88
C ASN A 106 11.39 -1.41 2.25
N PHE A 107 10.75 -2.21 1.41
CA PHE A 107 11.26 -3.41 0.73
C PHE A 107 11.48 -4.63 1.62
N ASP A 108 10.97 -4.65 2.83
CA ASP A 108 10.92 -5.87 3.63
C ASP A 108 9.80 -6.80 3.11
N ARG A 109 10.20 -7.88 2.41
CA ARG A 109 9.25 -8.85 1.85
C ARG A 109 8.49 -9.64 2.91
N PHE A 110 8.96 -9.66 4.16
CA PHE A 110 8.33 -10.35 5.27
C PHE A 110 7.58 -9.41 6.22
N ALA A 111 7.46 -8.13 5.87
CA ALA A 111 6.76 -7.15 6.68
C ALA A 111 5.31 -7.58 6.95
N ILE A 112 4.89 -7.40 8.22
CA ILE A 112 3.50 -7.58 8.66
C ILE A 112 3.10 -6.32 9.42
N SER A 113 2.02 -5.67 8.99
CA SER A 113 1.49 -4.50 9.71
C SER A 113 0.67 -4.92 10.93
N SER A 114 0.37 -3.96 11.81
CA SER A 114 -0.54 -4.17 12.95
C SER A 114 -1.96 -4.58 12.52
N ALA A 115 -2.37 -4.25 11.30
CA ALA A 115 -3.65 -4.65 10.71
C ALA A 115 -3.58 -6.01 9.99
N GLY A 116 -2.40 -6.66 9.93
CA GLY A 116 -2.21 -7.94 9.28
C GLY A 116 -1.88 -7.86 7.78
N ALA A 117 -1.65 -6.68 7.21
CA ALA A 117 -1.18 -6.56 5.83
C ALA A 117 0.22 -7.16 5.67
N GLN A 118 0.51 -7.81 4.53
CA GLN A 118 1.68 -8.66 4.34
C GLN A 118 2.51 -8.28 3.11
N GLY A 119 3.82 -8.41 3.26
CA GLY A 119 4.81 -8.38 2.20
C GLY A 119 5.11 -7.00 1.63
N LEU A 120 5.77 -6.97 0.46
CA LEU A 120 6.31 -5.76 -0.17
C LEU A 120 5.29 -4.63 -0.35
N MET A 121 4.11 -4.96 -0.85
CA MET A 121 3.03 -4.01 -1.13
C MET A 121 1.93 -4.01 -0.07
N GLN A 122 2.16 -4.67 1.08
CA GLN A 122 1.23 -4.72 2.23
C GLN A 122 -0.19 -5.11 1.86
N ILE A 123 -0.30 -6.31 1.29
CA ILE A 123 -1.58 -6.87 0.85
C ILE A 123 -2.33 -7.45 2.04
N MET A 124 -3.60 -7.12 2.18
CA MET A 124 -4.47 -7.70 3.20
C MET A 124 -4.81 -9.16 2.84
N PRO A 125 -4.73 -10.11 3.81
CA PRO A 125 -4.96 -11.54 3.55
C PRO A 125 -6.31 -11.89 2.93
N PHE A 126 -7.36 -11.12 3.17
CA PHE A 126 -8.68 -11.38 2.58
C PHE A 126 -8.64 -11.38 1.03
N TRP A 127 -7.65 -10.72 0.41
CA TRP A 127 -7.48 -10.75 -1.03
C TRP A 127 -7.15 -12.16 -1.57
N LEU A 128 -6.53 -13.02 -0.76
CA LEU A 128 -6.32 -14.43 -1.12
C LEU A 128 -7.66 -15.16 -1.31
N ASP A 129 -8.63 -14.90 -0.44
CA ASP A 129 -9.96 -15.49 -0.54
C ASP A 129 -10.75 -14.95 -1.75
N GLU A 130 -10.49 -13.69 -2.15
CA GLU A 130 -11.24 -13.01 -3.20
C GLU A 130 -10.74 -13.37 -4.61
N ILE A 131 -9.42 -13.43 -4.80
CA ILE A 131 -8.79 -13.55 -6.12
C ILE A 131 -7.61 -14.53 -6.15
N GLY A 132 -7.24 -15.11 -5.00
CA GLY A 132 -6.09 -16.00 -4.86
C GLY A 132 -6.38 -17.42 -5.28
N LYS A 133 -5.30 -18.21 -5.26
CA LYS A 133 -5.29 -19.65 -5.40
C LYS A 133 -4.83 -20.29 -4.09
N PRO A 134 -5.14 -21.58 -3.84
CA PRO A 134 -4.76 -22.24 -2.59
C PRO A 134 -3.26 -22.21 -2.26
N GLU A 135 -2.41 -22.14 -3.29
CA GLU A 135 -0.95 -22.10 -3.17
C GLU A 135 -0.36 -20.70 -3.02
N ASP A 136 -1.16 -19.64 -3.17
CA ASP A 136 -0.67 -18.27 -3.12
C ASP A 136 -0.18 -17.88 -1.72
N ASN A 137 1.00 -17.25 -1.67
CA ASN A 137 1.64 -16.77 -0.45
C ASN A 137 2.04 -15.30 -0.62
N LEU A 138 1.48 -14.42 0.22
CA LEU A 138 1.76 -12.99 0.17
C LEU A 138 3.18 -12.58 0.57
N PHE A 139 3.99 -13.49 1.10
CA PHE A 139 5.43 -13.28 1.30
C PHE A 139 6.28 -13.69 0.08
N ASP A 140 5.66 -14.33 -0.92
CA ASP A 140 6.30 -14.54 -2.20
C ASP A 140 6.31 -13.24 -3.00
N ILE A 141 7.50 -12.91 -3.56
CA ILE A 141 7.72 -11.63 -4.26
C ILE A 141 6.77 -11.47 -5.45
N GLU A 142 6.65 -12.51 -6.29
CA GLU A 142 5.83 -12.44 -7.49
C GLU A 142 4.34 -12.33 -7.16
N THR A 143 3.88 -13.18 -6.25
CA THR A 143 2.49 -13.17 -5.79
C THR A 143 2.12 -11.81 -5.20
N ASN A 144 2.93 -11.27 -4.29
CA ASN A 144 2.66 -9.99 -3.64
C ASN A 144 2.59 -8.83 -4.63
N LEU A 145 3.56 -8.74 -5.56
CA LEU A 145 3.60 -7.68 -6.58
C LEU A 145 2.45 -7.81 -7.57
N ARG A 146 2.09 -9.03 -7.96
CA ARG A 146 0.95 -9.29 -8.84
C ARG A 146 -0.36 -8.82 -8.22
N PHE A 147 -0.62 -9.17 -6.98
CA PHE A 147 -1.79 -8.69 -6.23
C PHE A 147 -1.78 -7.16 -6.11
N GLY A 148 -0.68 -6.60 -5.61
CA GLY A 148 -0.58 -5.16 -5.34
C GLY A 148 -0.75 -4.29 -6.59
N CYS A 149 -0.07 -4.64 -7.69
CA CYS A 149 -0.21 -3.91 -8.95
C CYS A 149 -1.62 -4.04 -9.53
N THR A 150 -2.23 -5.23 -9.45
CA THR A 150 -3.59 -5.46 -9.95
C THR A 150 -4.61 -4.66 -9.14
N ILE A 151 -4.52 -4.67 -7.82
CA ILE A 151 -5.41 -3.89 -6.92
C ILE A 151 -5.27 -2.39 -7.19
N LEU A 152 -4.04 -1.88 -7.33
CA LEU A 152 -3.81 -0.46 -7.61
C LEU A 152 -4.38 -0.06 -8.98
N SER A 153 -4.19 -0.88 -10.00
CA SER A 153 -4.73 -0.64 -11.35
C SER A 153 -6.24 -0.55 -11.34
N LEU A 154 -6.91 -1.44 -10.63
CA LEU A 154 -8.38 -1.40 -10.50
C LEU A 154 -8.88 -0.17 -9.75
N TYR A 155 -8.16 0.24 -8.70
CA TYR A 155 -8.51 1.49 -8.03
C TYR A 155 -8.28 2.69 -8.94
N LEU A 156 -7.25 2.65 -9.82
CA LEU A 156 -7.04 3.69 -10.82
C LEU A 156 -8.19 3.77 -11.83
N GLU A 157 -8.66 2.64 -12.32
CA GLU A 157 -9.84 2.57 -13.20
C GLU A 157 -11.10 3.10 -12.49
N ARG A 158 -11.35 2.64 -11.26
CA ARG A 158 -12.48 3.10 -10.42
C ARG A 158 -12.47 4.61 -10.19
N GLU A 159 -11.28 5.20 -10.03
CA GLU A 159 -11.07 6.64 -9.86
C GLU A 159 -10.89 7.38 -11.20
N LYS A 160 -11.23 6.76 -12.32
CA LYS A 160 -11.20 7.36 -13.67
C LYS A 160 -9.84 7.94 -14.07
N GLY A 161 -8.76 7.26 -13.68
CA GLY A 161 -7.40 7.67 -13.97
C GLY A 161 -6.79 8.64 -12.94
N ASP A 162 -7.50 9.01 -11.89
CA ASP A 162 -6.95 9.83 -10.80
C ASP A 162 -6.08 8.98 -9.88
N MET A 163 -4.77 8.97 -10.13
CA MET A 163 -3.78 8.22 -9.35
C MET A 163 -3.72 8.67 -7.89
N HIS A 164 -3.96 9.96 -7.60
CA HIS A 164 -3.97 10.45 -6.22
C HIS A 164 -5.09 9.79 -5.40
N ARG A 165 -6.28 9.71 -5.97
CA ARG A 165 -7.43 9.07 -5.34
C ARG A 165 -7.26 7.54 -5.29
N ALA A 166 -6.68 6.95 -6.34
CA ALA A 166 -6.38 5.51 -6.37
C ALA A 166 -5.41 5.12 -5.24
N LEU A 167 -4.34 5.88 -5.01
CA LEU A 167 -3.42 5.67 -3.90
C LEU A 167 -4.09 5.83 -2.53
N ALA A 168 -4.95 6.85 -2.37
CA ALA A 168 -5.71 7.01 -1.13
C ALA A 168 -6.65 5.82 -0.87
N ARG A 169 -7.29 5.28 -1.92
CA ARG A 169 -8.14 4.09 -1.82
C ARG A 169 -7.32 2.84 -1.51
N TYR A 170 -6.16 2.69 -2.13
CA TYR A 170 -5.24 1.57 -1.88
C TYR A 170 -4.88 1.44 -0.40
N ASN A 171 -4.56 2.55 0.24
CA ASN A 171 -4.22 2.60 1.66
C ASN A 171 -5.44 2.61 2.59
N GLY A 172 -6.67 2.77 2.07
CA GLY A 172 -7.88 2.95 2.88
C GLY A 172 -8.08 4.35 3.45
N SER A 173 -7.33 5.35 2.97
CA SER A 173 -7.39 6.76 3.41
C SER A 173 -8.16 7.64 2.42
N VAL A 174 -9.31 7.16 1.93
CA VAL A 174 -10.15 7.88 0.95
C VAL A 174 -10.57 9.25 1.50
N GLY A 175 -10.31 10.30 0.70
CA GLY A 175 -10.55 11.69 1.11
C GLY A 175 -9.35 12.36 1.79
N GLU A 176 -8.34 11.61 2.17
CA GLU A 176 -7.12 12.12 2.79
C GLU A 176 -5.98 12.27 1.76
N HIS A 177 -5.08 13.22 2.00
CA HIS A 177 -3.97 13.49 1.08
C HIS A 177 -2.61 13.00 1.59
N TRP A 178 -2.50 12.59 2.85
CA TRP A 178 -1.20 12.31 3.47
C TRP A 178 -0.49 11.12 2.84
N TYR A 179 -1.23 10.04 2.55
CA TYR A 179 -0.64 8.83 1.97
C TYR A 179 -0.16 9.04 0.52
N PRO A 180 -1.00 9.53 -0.43
CA PRO A 180 -0.52 9.85 -1.77
C PRO A 180 0.69 10.80 -1.77
N ARG A 181 0.71 11.81 -0.88
CA ARG A 181 1.87 12.72 -0.73
C ARG A 181 3.13 12.00 -0.30
N ARG A 182 3.04 10.99 0.57
CA ARG A 182 4.20 10.17 0.96
C ARG A 182 4.74 9.39 -0.23
N VAL A 183 3.86 8.75 -1.02
CA VAL A 183 4.25 8.00 -2.22
C VAL A 183 4.92 8.93 -3.24
N TYR A 184 4.31 10.06 -3.59
CA TYR A 184 4.92 11.02 -4.52
C TYR A 184 6.22 11.64 -3.99
N THR A 185 6.36 11.80 -2.69
CA THR A 185 7.61 12.28 -2.10
C THR A 185 8.71 11.22 -2.24
N SER A 186 8.39 9.94 -2.02
CA SER A 186 9.30 8.83 -2.26
C SER A 186 9.70 8.77 -3.74
N LEU A 187 8.72 8.85 -4.65
CA LEU A 187 8.94 8.87 -6.10
C LEU A 187 9.95 9.95 -6.50
N ARG A 188 9.66 11.21 -6.18
CA ARG A 188 10.52 12.34 -6.55
C ARG A 188 11.92 12.29 -5.95
N LYS A 189 12.04 11.87 -4.70
CA LYS A 189 13.32 11.90 -4.00
C LYS A 189 14.24 10.74 -4.36
N ARG A 190 13.69 9.62 -4.82
CA ARG A 190 14.47 8.39 -4.94
C ARG A 190 14.32 7.65 -6.26
N TRP A 191 13.13 7.60 -6.84
CA TRP A 191 12.84 6.70 -7.94
C TRP A 191 12.68 7.38 -9.29
N TYR A 192 12.53 8.72 -9.31
CA TYR A 192 12.44 9.43 -10.57
C TYR A 192 13.78 9.40 -11.31
N GLN A 193 13.76 9.00 -12.60
CA GLN A 193 14.93 9.16 -13.46
C GLN A 193 15.13 10.65 -13.75
N GLN A 194 16.33 11.15 -13.47
CA GLN A 194 16.76 12.49 -13.90
C GLN A 194 17.36 12.40 -15.29
#